data_29e006881369b8bc773783e29185182c
#
_entry.id   29e006881369b8bc773783e29185182c
#
_cell.length_a   1.000
_cell.length_b   1.000
_cell.length_c   1.000
_cell.angle_alpha   90.00
_cell.angle_beta   90.00
_cell.angle_gamma   90.00
#
_symmetry.space_group_name_H-M   'P 1'
#
loop_
_entity.id
_entity.type
_entity.pdbx_description
1 polymer ?
#
loop_
_entity_poly.entity_id
_entity_poly.type
_entity_poly.pdbx_seq_one_letter_code
_entity_poly.pdbx_strand_id
1 'polypeptide(L)'
;MSTNEVGRVVVNSSTHLVNNIISKDKLKEIQSRVLQDLKDAIIHSMGPLGSNSLILRGSSDADIVAEYSKDGNKIIKNIKYQYPIEMAIKSEIENATRRIEKEVGDGTSSVVVMSSLIFDALMKADENHELPSDPYETMRMFKRTVEEISKNIRAMGHECTLEDIYNIAFISTNGNTEVASTLQDIYHDYGMNVFIDVSATTNENTYVK
;
A
#
# COMPACT_ATOMS: atom_id res chain seq x y z
N MET A 1 -33.05 7.14 -17.74
CA MET A 1 -32.57 6.08 -16.87
C MET A 1 -32.03 4.96 -17.76
N SER A 2 -30.75 4.96 -18.01
CA SER A 2 -30.08 3.93 -18.84
C SER A 2 -29.52 2.87 -17.90
N THR A 3 -30.18 1.74 -17.81
CA THR A 3 -29.67 0.54 -17.14
C THR A 3 -28.61 -0.08 -18.04
N ASN A 4 -27.33 0.13 -17.71
CA ASN A 4 -26.25 -0.64 -18.31
C ASN A 4 -26.37 -2.08 -17.84
N GLU A 5 -26.93 -2.94 -18.69
CA GLU A 5 -26.96 -4.37 -18.46
C GLU A 5 -25.54 -4.92 -18.50
N VAL A 6 -25.09 -5.40 -17.35
CA VAL A 6 -23.95 -6.31 -17.27
C VAL A 6 -24.43 -7.62 -17.91
N GLY A 7 -23.87 -7.98 -19.07
CA GLY A 7 -24.25 -9.20 -19.77
C GLY A 7 -24.05 -10.44 -18.89
N ARG A 8 -25.14 -11.07 -18.51
CA ARG A 8 -25.16 -12.28 -17.71
C ARG A 8 -25.24 -13.49 -18.65
N VAL A 9 -24.16 -14.24 -18.79
CA VAL A 9 -24.18 -15.50 -19.50
C VAL A 9 -24.44 -16.63 -18.48
N VAL A 10 -25.61 -17.21 -18.52
CA VAL A 10 -25.97 -18.38 -17.71
C VAL A 10 -25.57 -19.63 -18.48
N VAL A 11 -24.54 -20.32 -18.03
CA VAL A 11 -24.14 -21.62 -18.55
C VAL A 11 -24.63 -22.71 -17.58
N ASN A 12 -25.69 -23.32 -17.95
CA ASN A 12 -26.28 -24.61 -17.53
C ASN A 12 -26.38 -24.97 -16.02
N SER A 13 -27.46 -25.60 -15.72
CA SER A 13 -28.32 -25.79 -14.55
C SER A 13 -27.79 -26.60 -13.36
N SER A 14 -26.51 -26.74 -13.11
CA SER A 14 -26.03 -27.46 -11.92
C SER A 14 -24.84 -26.82 -11.19
N THR A 15 -24.22 -25.78 -11.75
CA THR A 15 -23.27 -24.92 -11.06
C THR A 15 -23.51 -23.48 -11.53
N HIS A 16 -24.00 -22.63 -10.65
CA HIS A 16 -24.19 -21.22 -10.94
C HIS A 16 -22.84 -20.50 -11.08
N LEU A 17 -22.12 -20.74 -12.16
CA LEU A 17 -21.00 -19.90 -12.57
C LEU A 17 -21.57 -18.64 -13.23
N VAL A 18 -21.68 -17.59 -12.47
CA VAL A 18 -22.00 -16.26 -13.00
C VAL A 18 -20.70 -15.66 -13.55
N ASN A 19 -20.45 -15.85 -14.85
CA ASN A 19 -19.35 -15.17 -15.52
C ASN A 19 -19.81 -13.73 -15.86
N ASN A 20 -19.39 -12.79 -15.04
CA ASN A 20 -19.58 -11.38 -15.36
C ASN A 20 -18.48 -10.96 -16.35
N ILE A 21 -18.82 -10.84 -17.62
CA ILE A 21 -17.94 -10.25 -18.63
C ILE A 21 -18.08 -8.75 -18.52
N ILE A 22 -16.97 -8.06 -18.22
CA ILE A 22 -16.92 -6.61 -18.05
C ILE A 22 -16.22 -6.01 -19.28
N SER A 23 -16.80 -4.97 -19.88
CA SER A 23 -16.15 -4.25 -20.98
C SER A 23 -14.87 -3.54 -20.51
N LYS A 24 -13.93 -3.31 -21.45
CA LYS A 24 -12.68 -2.62 -21.16
C LYS A 24 -12.88 -1.28 -20.46
N ASP A 25 -13.83 -0.47 -20.96
CA ASP A 25 -14.07 0.87 -20.41
C ASP A 25 -14.68 0.81 -19.01
N LYS A 26 -15.62 -0.12 -18.80
CA LYS A 26 -16.19 -0.35 -17.47
C LYS A 26 -15.16 -0.88 -16.47
N LEU A 27 -14.23 -1.71 -16.93
CA LEU A 27 -13.13 -2.17 -16.09
C LEU A 27 -12.22 -1.01 -15.66
N LYS A 28 -11.85 -0.11 -16.59
CA LYS A 28 -11.06 1.09 -16.29
C LYS A 28 -11.75 1.98 -15.25
N GLU A 29 -13.05 2.22 -15.40
CA GLU A 29 -13.85 3.00 -14.46
C GLU A 29 -13.84 2.37 -13.05
N ILE A 30 -14.03 1.05 -12.95
CA ILE A 30 -13.99 0.34 -11.66
C ILE A 30 -12.59 0.39 -11.05
N GLN A 31 -11.54 0.20 -11.85
CA GLN A 31 -10.15 0.28 -11.37
C GLN A 31 -9.83 1.68 -10.83
N SER A 32 -10.18 2.73 -11.56
CA SER A 32 -9.97 4.12 -11.12
C SER A 32 -10.69 4.39 -9.79
N ARG A 33 -11.96 3.99 -9.69
CA ARG A 33 -12.73 4.17 -8.46
C ARG A 33 -12.13 3.43 -7.27
N VAL A 34 -11.81 2.14 -7.42
CA VAL A 34 -11.24 1.34 -6.33
C VAL A 34 -9.89 1.88 -5.88
N LEU A 35 -9.02 2.27 -6.81
CA LEU A 35 -7.73 2.86 -6.49
C LEU A 35 -7.89 4.22 -5.79
N GLN A 36 -8.85 5.03 -6.21
CA GLN A 36 -9.16 6.29 -5.55
C GLN A 36 -9.68 6.07 -4.13
N ASP A 37 -10.62 5.14 -3.93
CA ASP A 37 -11.16 4.78 -2.62
C ASP A 37 -10.05 4.34 -1.66
N LEU A 38 -9.13 3.48 -2.14
CA LEU A 38 -7.99 3.01 -1.36
C LEU A 38 -7.03 4.15 -1.00
N LYS A 39 -6.74 5.04 -1.96
CA LYS A 39 -5.91 6.22 -1.74
C LYS A 39 -6.55 7.14 -0.70
N ASP A 40 -7.82 7.46 -0.83
CA ASP A 40 -8.52 8.38 0.06
C ASP A 40 -8.61 7.83 1.49
N ALA A 41 -8.74 6.52 1.64
CA ALA A 41 -8.71 5.87 2.95
C ALA A 41 -7.35 5.99 3.68
N ILE A 42 -6.26 6.13 2.93
CA ILE A 42 -4.90 6.07 3.48
C ILE A 42 -4.22 7.44 3.53
N ILE A 43 -4.49 8.32 2.58
CA ILE A 43 -3.70 9.55 2.41
C ILE A 43 -3.65 10.41 3.67
N HIS A 44 -4.70 10.39 4.48
CA HIS A 44 -4.78 11.14 5.74
C HIS A 44 -3.89 10.58 6.85
N SER A 45 -3.47 9.32 6.73
CA SER A 45 -2.57 8.68 7.72
C SER A 45 -1.09 8.88 7.41
N MET A 46 -0.75 9.45 6.24
CA MET A 46 0.64 9.62 5.79
C MET A 46 1.33 10.82 6.43
N GLY A 47 2.64 10.66 6.61
CA GLY A 47 3.53 11.71 7.07
C GLY A 47 3.47 11.96 8.58
N PRO A 48 4.33 12.89 9.08
CA PRO A 48 4.52 13.12 10.52
C PRO A 48 3.26 13.66 11.21
N LEU A 49 2.43 14.39 10.47
CA LEU A 49 1.15 14.96 10.96
C LEU A 49 -0.05 14.08 10.57
N GLY A 50 0.19 12.86 10.07
CA GLY A 50 -0.87 11.94 9.67
C GLY A 50 -1.78 11.58 10.84
N SER A 51 -3.09 11.51 10.57
CA SER A 51 -4.10 11.11 11.55
C SER A 51 -4.30 9.58 11.56
N ASN A 52 -4.78 9.06 12.69
CA ASN A 52 -5.21 7.66 12.75
C ASN A 52 -6.51 7.47 11.98
N SER A 53 -6.61 6.38 11.24
CA SER A 53 -7.86 5.88 10.69
C SER A 53 -8.58 5.02 11.72
N LEU A 54 -9.89 5.21 11.87
CA LEU A 54 -10.73 4.38 12.72
C LEU A 54 -11.22 3.17 11.91
N ILE A 55 -10.85 1.99 12.34
CA ILE A 55 -11.25 0.72 11.74
C ILE A 55 -12.32 0.09 12.61
N LEU A 56 -13.52 -0.12 12.06
CA LEU A 56 -14.60 -0.82 12.73
C LEU A 56 -14.65 -2.27 12.26
N ARG A 57 -14.59 -3.22 13.19
CA ARG A 57 -14.71 -4.65 12.93
C ARG A 57 -15.88 -5.20 13.70
N GLY A 58 -16.69 -6.02 13.06
CA GLY A 58 -17.84 -6.70 13.67
C GLY A 58 -18.84 -7.09 12.61
N SER A 59 -19.68 -8.06 12.94
CA SER A 59 -20.78 -8.53 12.09
C SER A 59 -22.15 -8.08 12.59
N SER A 60 -22.22 -7.57 13.80
CA SER A 60 -23.44 -7.03 14.44
C SER A 60 -23.09 -5.85 15.33
N ASP A 61 -24.06 -5.01 15.63
CA ASP A 61 -23.89 -3.83 16.51
C ASP A 61 -23.36 -4.19 17.91
N ALA A 62 -23.58 -5.41 18.36
CA ALA A 62 -23.12 -5.90 19.66
C ALA A 62 -21.64 -6.31 19.69
N ASP A 63 -21.03 -6.56 18.51
CA ASP A 63 -19.67 -7.09 18.38
C ASP A 63 -18.71 -6.10 17.71
N ILE A 64 -19.08 -4.82 17.64
CA ILE A 64 -18.22 -3.81 17.01
C ILE A 64 -17.00 -3.54 17.88
N VAL A 65 -15.84 -3.85 17.33
CA VAL A 65 -14.53 -3.46 17.88
C VAL A 65 -13.98 -2.30 17.06
N ALA A 66 -13.69 -1.20 17.73
CA ALA A 66 -13.06 -0.03 17.14
C ALA A 66 -11.55 -0.09 17.35
N GLU A 67 -10.78 0.06 16.27
CA GLU A 67 -9.33 0.07 16.30
C GLU A 67 -8.79 1.27 15.56
N TYR A 68 -7.83 1.98 16.14
CA TYR A 68 -7.13 3.09 15.49
C TYR A 68 -5.83 2.59 14.86
N SER A 69 -5.56 2.98 13.61
CA SER A 69 -4.33 2.62 12.93
C SER A 69 -3.88 3.69 11.94
N LYS A 70 -2.55 3.85 11.81
CA LYS A 70 -1.89 4.58 10.71
C LYS A 70 -1.30 3.64 9.67
N ASP A 71 -1.28 2.33 9.95
CA ASP A 71 -0.70 1.32 9.08
C ASP A 71 -1.57 1.11 7.85
N GLY A 72 -1.03 1.47 6.67
CA GLY A 72 -1.72 1.35 5.39
C GLY A 72 -2.15 -0.07 5.06
N ASN A 73 -1.32 -1.07 5.36
CA ASN A 73 -1.66 -2.48 5.13
C ASN A 73 -2.87 -2.90 5.98
N LYS A 74 -2.90 -2.46 7.24
CA LYS A 74 -4.00 -2.74 8.16
C LYS A 74 -5.29 -2.05 7.74
N ILE A 75 -5.20 -0.80 7.28
CA ILE A 75 -6.34 -0.05 6.76
C ILE A 75 -6.92 -0.76 5.54
N ILE A 76 -6.10 -1.09 4.52
CA ILE A 76 -6.55 -1.76 3.29
C ILE A 76 -7.21 -3.10 3.59
N LYS A 77 -6.63 -3.94 4.43
CA LYS A 77 -7.20 -5.25 4.79
C LYS A 77 -8.64 -5.16 5.29
N ASN A 78 -9.00 -4.05 5.93
CA ASN A 78 -10.32 -3.87 6.51
C ASN A 78 -11.33 -3.19 5.57
N ILE A 79 -10.91 -2.68 4.40
CA ILE A 79 -11.83 -2.19 3.38
C ILE A 79 -12.53 -3.39 2.72
N LYS A 80 -13.85 -3.36 2.66
CA LYS A 80 -14.68 -4.41 2.07
C LYS A 80 -15.42 -3.86 0.86
N TYR A 81 -15.39 -4.62 -0.23
CA TYR A 81 -16.17 -4.33 -1.43
C TYR A 81 -17.26 -5.38 -1.61
N GLN A 82 -18.34 -5.01 -2.29
CA GLN A 82 -19.47 -5.91 -2.52
C GLN A 82 -19.26 -6.79 -3.76
N TYR A 83 -18.55 -6.29 -4.77
CA TYR A 83 -18.41 -6.99 -6.04
C TYR A 83 -17.08 -7.71 -6.16
N PRO A 84 -17.07 -8.94 -6.72
CA PRO A 84 -15.84 -9.73 -6.87
C PRO A 84 -14.73 -9.04 -7.64
N ILE A 85 -15.06 -8.22 -8.65
CA ILE A 85 -14.07 -7.49 -9.43
C ILE A 85 -13.34 -6.41 -8.60
N GLU A 86 -14.06 -5.70 -7.75
CA GLU A 86 -13.49 -4.71 -6.83
C GLU A 86 -12.56 -5.38 -5.82
N MET A 87 -12.99 -6.54 -5.30
CA MET A 87 -12.18 -7.38 -4.41
C MET A 87 -10.90 -7.86 -5.10
N ALA A 88 -10.97 -8.25 -6.37
CA ALA A 88 -9.80 -8.67 -7.14
C ALA A 88 -8.80 -7.52 -7.32
N ILE A 89 -9.26 -6.33 -7.70
CA ILE A 89 -8.41 -5.14 -7.84
C ILE A 89 -7.75 -4.77 -6.50
N LYS A 90 -8.53 -4.74 -5.42
CA LYS A 90 -8.02 -4.54 -4.07
C LYS A 90 -6.93 -5.55 -3.70
N SER A 91 -7.16 -6.84 -4.02
CA SER A 91 -6.22 -7.92 -3.71
C SER A 91 -4.87 -7.74 -4.38
N GLU A 92 -4.82 -7.19 -5.61
CA GLU A 92 -3.55 -6.87 -6.27
C GLU A 92 -2.78 -5.78 -5.52
N ILE A 93 -3.46 -4.75 -5.04
CA ILE A 93 -2.83 -3.70 -4.21
C ILE A 93 -2.37 -4.27 -2.86
N GLU A 94 -3.17 -5.12 -2.21
CA GLU A 94 -2.74 -5.82 -0.98
C GLU A 94 -1.51 -6.70 -1.19
N ASN A 95 -1.40 -7.36 -2.34
CA ASN A 95 -0.24 -8.16 -2.67
C ASN A 95 1.02 -7.28 -2.86
N ALA A 96 0.87 -6.12 -3.49
CA ALA A 96 1.95 -5.15 -3.64
C ALA A 96 2.40 -4.60 -2.27
N THR A 97 1.48 -4.21 -1.41
CA THR A 97 1.81 -3.69 -0.06
C THR A 97 2.48 -4.76 0.80
N ARG A 98 2.02 -6.01 0.76
CA ARG A 98 2.67 -7.13 1.48
C ARG A 98 4.09 -7.42 1.01
N ARG A 99 4.37 -7.28 -0.29
CA ARG A 99 5.75 -7.43 -0.79
C ARG A 99 6.66 -6.36 -0.21
N ILE A 100 6.24 -5.10 -0.27
CA ILE A 100 7.03 -3.98 0.28
C ILE A 100 7.22 -4.14 1.79
N GLU A 101 6.17 -4.49 2.54
CA GLU A 101 6.25 -4.77 3.97
C GLU A 101 7.29 -5.87 4.28
N LYS A 102 7.32 -6.94 3.48
CA LYS A 102 8.25 -8.06 3.66
C LYS A 102 9.69 -7.72 3.27
N GLU A 103 9.88 -6.93 2.22
CA GLU A 103 11.20 -6.64 1.64
C GLU A 103 11.87 -5.44 2.29
N VAL A 104 11.10 -4.44 2.70
CA VAL A 104 11.58 -3.15 3.19
C VAL A 104 11.15 -2.87 4.63
N GLY A 105 9.98 -3.37 5.04
CA GLY A 105 9.41 -3.12 6.37
C GLY A 105 8.61 -1.81 6.48
N ASP A 106 8.60 -0.99 5.43
CA ASP A 106 7.89 0.30 5.38
C ASP A 106 7.42 0.61 3.96
N GLY A 107 6.68 1.72 3.79
CA GLY A 107 6.24 2.22 2.48
C GLY A 107 4.91 1.64 1.98
N THR A 108 4.18 0.90 2.80
CA THR A 108 2.88 0.30 2.43
C THR A 108 1.86 1.35 1.98
N SER A 109 1.72 2.45 2.71
CA SER A 109 0.85 3.57 2.34
C SER A 109 1.30 4.25 1.04
N SER A 110 2.61 4.41 0.86
CA SER A 110 3.20 5.01 -0.34
C SER A 110 2.89 4.20 -1.59
N VAL A 111 2.96 2.87 -1.53
CA VAL A 111 2.61 1.98 -2.65
C VAL A 111 1.17 2.21 -3.11
N VAL A 112 0.22 2.32 -2.18
CA VAL A 112 -1.20 2.53 -2.51
C VAL A 112 -1.41 3.87 -3.21
N VAL A 113 -0.89 4.94 -2.61
CA VAL A 113 -1.03 6.30 -3.16
C VAL A 113 -0.36 6.39 -4.53
N MET A 114 0.86 5.88 -4.67
CA MET A 114 1.58 5.87 -5.95
C MET A 114 0.84 5.04 -7.01
N SER A 115 0.31 3.88 -6.66
CA SER A 115 -0.45 3.04 -7.59
C SER A 115 -1.67 3.78 -8.15
N SER A 116 -2.42 4.49 -7.30
CA SER A 116 -3.54 5.31 -7.73
C SER A 116 -3.10 6.46 -8.65
N LEU A 117 -2.08 7.23 -8.25
CA LEU A 117 -1.61 8.37 -9.03
C LEU A 117 -1.02 7.95 -10.38
N ILE A 118 -0.27 6.84 -10.44
CA ILE A 118 0.27 6.31 -11.68
C ILE A 118 -0.85 5.83 -12.59
N PHE A 119 -1.84 5.14 -12.05
CA PHE A 119 -3.00 4.69 -12.83
C PHE A 119 -3.76 5.88 -13.42
N ASP A 120 -4.06 6.91 -12.62
CA ASP A 120 -4.74 8.11 -13.09
C ASP A 120 -3.94 8.84 -14.17
N ALA A 121 -2.61 8.92 -14.03
CA ALA A 121 -1.75 9.53 -15.03
C ALA A 121 -1.76 8.73 -16.36
N LEU A 122 -1.72 7.39 -16.28
CA LEU A 122 -1.82 6.53 -17.46
C LEU A 122 -3.18 6.64 -18.14
N MET A 123 -4.28 6.75 -17.38
CA MET A 123 -5.61 6.94 -17.96
C MET A 123 -5.73 8.27 -18.69
N LYS A 124 -5.22 9.35 -18.11
CA LYS A 124 -5.19 10.67 -18.78
C LYS A 124 -4.35 10.66 -20.05
N ALA A 125 -3.19 10.01 -20.03
CA ALA A 125 -2.32 9.87 -21.21
C ALA A 125 -3.00 9.02 -22.32
N ASP A 126 -3.75 7.97 -21.95
CA ASP A 126 -4.54 7.16 -22.89
C ASP A 126 -5.68 7.99 -23.53
N GLU A 127 -6.40 8.76 -22.74
CA GLU A 127 -7.45 9.68 -23.21
C GLU A 127 -6.93 10.77 -24.16
N ASN A 128 -5.74 11.29 -23.90
CA ASN A 128 -5.06 12.28 -24.71
C ASN A 128 -4.36 11.69 -25.94
N HIS A 129 -4.43 10.39 -26.16
CA HIS A 129 -3.70 9.69 -27.23
C HIS A 129 -2.17 9.86 -27.18
N GLU A 130 -1.61 10.03 -25.97
CA GLU A 130 -0.17 10.17 -25.75
C GLU A 130 0.54 8.82 -25.58
N LEU A 131 -0.23 7.74 -25.38
CA LEU A 131 0.31 6.38 -25.26
C LEU A 131 0.40 5.68 -26.61
N PRO A 132 1.38 4.80 -26.81
CA PRO A 132 1.43 3.92 -27.97
C PRO A 132 0.14 3.10 -28.11
N SER A 133 -0.27 2.86 -29.38
CA SER A 133 -1.45 2.01 -29.65
C SER A 133 -1.25 0.55 -29.25
N ASP A 134 0.02 0.09 -29.18
CA ASP A 134 0.38 -1.23 -28.71
C ASP A 134 0.57 -1.23 -27.17
N PRO A 135 -0.25 -1.98 -26.43
CA PRO A 135 -0.11 -2.09 -24.97
C PRO A 135 1.24 -2.65 -24.50
N TYR A 136 1.89 -3.50 -25.31
CA TYR A 136 3.22 -4.03 -24.99
C TYR A 136 4.30 -2.94 -25.09
N GLU A 137 4.12 -2.01 -26.00
CA GLU A 137 5.03 -0.88 -26.15
C GLU A 137 4.88 0.10 -24.97
N THR A 138 3.65 0.39 -24.58
CA THR A 138 3.34 1.15 -23.35
C THR A 138 4.00 0.50 -22.13
N MET A 139 3.89 -0.80 -21.96
CA MET A 139 4.49 -1.52 -20.84
C MET A 139 6.03 -1.47 -20.87
N ARG A 140 6.65 -1.58 -22.06
CA ARG A 140 8.11 -1.46 -22.21
C ARG A 140 8.61 -0.06 -21.85
N MET A 141 7.87 0.95 -22.30
CA MET A 141 8.19 2.35 -22.01
C MET A 141 8.08 2.61 -20.50
N PHE A 142 6.99 2.16 -19.85
CA PHE A 142 6.81 2.27 -18.42
C PHE A 142 7.96 1.61 -17.63
N LYS A 143 8.34 0.38 -17.96
CA LYS A 143 9.47 -0.32 -17.31
C LYS A 143 10.77 0.46 -17.41
N ARG A 144 11.11 0.97 -18.59
CA ARG A 144 12.33 1.78 -18.78
C ARG A 144 12.32 3.04 -17.94
N THR A 145 11.18 3.74 -17.89
CA THR A 145 11.01 4.94 -17.04
C THR A 145 11.21 4.62 -15.57
N VAL A 146 10.62 3.52 -15.08
CA VAL A 146 10.79 3.08 -13.68
C VAL A 146 12.25 2.73 -13.37
N GLU A 147 12.96 2.05 -14.29
CA GLU A 147 14.38 1.72 -14.15
C GLU A 147 15.24 2.99 -14.08
N GLU A 148 14.98 3.98 -14.92
CA GLU A 148 15.69 5.27 -14.92
C GLU A 148 15.44 6.06 -13.65
N ILE A 149 14.18 6.17 -13.22
CA ILE A 149 13.81 6.82 -11.95
C ILE A 149 14.51 6.10 -10.78
N SER A 150 14.47 4.77 -10.74
CA SER A 150 15.12 4.00 -9.69
C SER A 150 16.63 4.21 -9.64
N LYS A 151 17.29 4.33 -10.81
CA LYS A 151 18.71 4.67 -10.91
C LYS A 151 19.00 6.06 -10.35
N ASN A 152 18.17 7.04 -10.70
CA ASN A 152 18.32 8.41 -10.22
C ASN A 152 18.13 8.51 -8.70
N ILE A 153 17.12 7.83 -8.15
CA ILE A 153 16.88 7.78 -6.69
C ILE A 153 18.09 7.17 -5.97
N ARG A 154 18.64 6.06 -6.49
CA ARG A 154 19.84 5.44 -5.90
C ARG A 154 21.06 6.37 -5.94
N ALA A 155 21.21 7.16 -6.99
CA ALA A 155 22.31 8.11 -7.12
C ALA A 155 22.18 9.30 -6.14
N MET A 156 20.98 9.59 -5.61
CA MET A 156 20.73 10.61 -4.60
C MET A 156 20.99 10.10 -3.17
N GLY A 157 21.10 8.79 -2.99
CA GLY A 157 21.35 8.18 -1.68
C GLY A 157 22.79 8.41 -1.20
N HIS A 158 22.97 8.40 0.10
CA HIS A 158 24.27 8.40 0.77
C HIS A 158 24.34 7.24 1.76
N GLU A 159 25.53 6.94 2.24
CA GLU A 159 25.70 5.94 3.30
C GLU A 159 25.03 6.42 4.59
N CYS A 160 24.32 5.51 5.25
CA CYS A 160 23.58 5.79 6.48
C CYS A 160 24.55 6.15 7.61
N THR A 161 24.32 7.27 8.26
CA THR A 161 25.08 7.74 9.43
C THR A 161 24.34 7.41 10.74
N LEU A 162 25.01 7.53 11.88
CA LEU A 162 24.35 7.37 13.18
C LEU A 162 23.26 8.42 13.44
N GLU A 163 23.41 9.61 12.88
CA GLU A 163 22.38 10.66 12.94
C GLU A 163 21.14 10.26 12.11
N ASP A 164 21.35 9.66 10.95
CA ASP A 164 20.24 9.14 10.13
C ASP A 164 19.47 8.03 10.87
N ILE A 165 20.19 7.15 11.58
CA ILE A 165 19.56 6.10 12.41
C ILE A 165 18.67 6.71 13.49
N TYR A 166 19.17 7.72 14.22
CA TYR A 166 18.36 8.42 15.20
C TYR A 166 17.10 9.03 14.58
N ASN A 167 17.26 9.75 13.48
CA ASN A 167 16.15 10.40 12.80
C ASN A 167 15.11 9.42 12.28
N ILE A 168 15.54 8.31 11.69
CA ILE A 168 14.65 7.24 11.21
C ILE A 168 13.90 6.61 12.40
N ALA A 169 14.61 6.27 13.46
CA ALA A 169 14.03 5.70 14.67
C ALA A 169 13.04 6.65 15.35
N PHE A 170 13.37 7.93 15.43
CA PHE A 170 12.50 8.97 15.98
C PHE A 170 11.18 9.08 15.22
N ILE A 171 11.24 9.09 13.88
CA ILE A 171 10.04 9.13 13.03
C ILE A 171 9.23 7.83 13.17
N SER A 172 9.89 6.68 13.12
CA SER A 172 9.24 5.36 13.18
C SER A 172 8.55 5.09 14.52
N THR A 173 9.05 5.69 15.59
CA THR A 173 8.48 5.56 16.94
C THR A 173 7.52 6.70 17.32
N ASN A 174 7.07 7.50 16.34
CA ASN A 174 6.20 8.66 16.54
C ASN A 174 6.77 9.69 17.56
N GLY A 175 8.07 9.95 17.48
CA GLY A 175 8.74 10.98 18.29
C GLY A 175 9.26 10.47 19.63
N ASN A 176 9.40 9.16 19.84
CA ASN A 176 9.98 8.63 21.07
C ASN A 176 11.50 8.76 21.07
N THR A 177 12.01 9.78 21.78
CA THR A 177 13.43 10.12 21.88
C THR A 177 14.25 9.03 22.58
N GLU A 178 13.68 8.38 23.59
CA GLU A 178 14.37 7.35 24.37
C GLU A 178 14.65 6.12 23.50
N VAL A 179 13.67 5.64 22.77
CA VAL A 179 13.85 4.51 21.84
C VAL A 179 14.80 4.89 20.70
N ALA A 180 14.68 6.10 20.17
CA ALA A 180 15.57 6.57 19.10
C ALA A 180 17.04 6.62 19.56
N SER A 181 17.32 7.16 20.75
CA SER A 181 18.67 7.18 21.33
C SER A 181 19.20 5.77 21.60
N THR A 182 18.37 4.90 22.19
CA THR A 182 18.77 3.53 22.46
C THR A 182 19.16 2.78 21.18
N LEU A 183 18.41 2.95 20.09
CA LEU A 183 18.74 2.35 18.80
C LEU A 183 20.04 2.94 18.24
N GLN A 184 20.22 4.26 18.33
CA GLN A 184 21.48 4.90 17.91
C GLN A 184 22.68 4.35 18.67
N ASP A 185 22.59 4.19 20.00
CA ASP A 185 23.64 3.64 20.84
C ASP A 185 23.97 2.18 20.48
N ILE A 186 22.94 1.36 20.21
CA ILE A 186 23.16 -0.02 19.76
C ILE A 186 23.96 -0.06 18.45
N TYR A 187 23.59 0.76 17.46
CA TYR A 187 24.33 0.81 16.20
C TYR A 187 25.72 1.42 16.35
N HIS A 188 25.92 2.35 17.28
CA HIS A 188 27.22 2.88 17.60
C HIS A 188 28.14 1.81 18.21
N ASP A 189 27.64 1.02 19.16
CA ASP A 189 28.44 0.06 19.91
C ASP A 189 28.70 -1.25 19.16
N TYR A 190 27.72 -1.70 18.35
CA TYR A 190 27.79 -3.00 17.67
C TYR A 190 27.95 -2.91 16.15
N GLY A 191 27.90 -1.69 15.58
CA GLY A 191 28.04 -1.44 14.14
C GLY A 191 26.75 -1.64 13.36
N MET A 192 26.81 -1.33 12.05
CA MET A 192 25.65 -1.27 11.16
C MET A 192 25.06 -2.63 10.74
N ASN A 193 25.76 -3.73 11.04
CA ASN A 193 25.33 -5.09 10.66
C ASN A 193 24.64 -5.85 11.81
N VAL A 194 24.18 -5.14 12.83
CA VAL A 194 23.47 -5.74 13.96
C VAL A 194 22.03 -6.06 13.59
N PHE A 195 21.53 -7.20 14.04
CA PHE A 195 20.11 -7.54 13.96
C PHE A 195 19.44 -7.18 15.28
N ILE A 196 18.38 -6.38 15.22
CA ILE A 196 17.63 -5.95 16.39
C ILE A 196 16.23 -6.56 16.32
N ASP A 197 15.89 -7.38 17.33
CA ASP A 197 14.54 -7.91 17.52
C ASP A 197 13.88 -7.19 18.69
N VAL A 198 12.67 -6.69 18.46
CA VAL A 198 11.88 -5.98 19.46
C VAL A 198 10.73 -6.85 19.90
N SER A 199 10.77 -7.30 21.14
CA SER A 199 9.70 -8.11 21.74
C SER A 199 9.15 -7.45 23.00
N ALA A 200 7.83 -7.58 23.22
CA ALA A 200 7.23 -7.19 24.48
C ALA A 200 7.74 -8.09 25.60
N THR A 201 8.27 -7.50 26.66
CA THR A 201 8.70 -8.24 27.85
C THR A 201 8.07 -7.67 29.09
N THR A 202 7.85 -8.53 30.09
CA THR A 202 7.43 -8.12 31.44
C THR A 202 8.62 -7.74 32.34
N ASN A 203 9.85 -7.93 31.86
CA ASN A 203 11.06 -7.58 32.59
C ASN A 203 11.51 -6.17 32.21
N GLU A 204 11.90 -5.38 33.20
CA GLU A 204 12.38 -4.00 33.02
C GLU A 204 13.81 -3.91 32.43
N ASN A 205 14.48 -5.04 32.22
CA ASN A 205 15.87 -5.06 31.75
C ASN A 205 15.96 -5.38 30.25
N THR A 206 16.73 -4.56 29.53
CA THR A 206 17.11 -4.80 28.14
C THR A 206 18.29 -5.79 28.12
N TYR A 207 18.19 -6.85 27.33
CA TYR A 207 19.27 -7.85 27.19
C TYR A 207 19.83 -7.76 25.76
N VAL A 208 21.16 -7.71 25.67
CA VAL A 208 21.89 -7.94 24.43
C VAL A 208 22.36 -9.38 24.42
N LYS A 209 22.06 -10.12 23.37
CA LYS A 209 22.51 -11.50 23.15
C LYS A 209 23.58 -11.56 22.10
#